data_464e463b0ddfa31effd92186174011a8
#
_entry.id   464e463b0ddfa31effd92186174011a8
#
_cell.length_a   1.000
_cell.length_b   1.000
_cell.length_c   1.000
_cell.angle_alpha   90.00
_cell.angle_beta   90.00
_cell.angle_gamma   90.00
#
_symmetry.space_group_name_H-M   'P 1'
#
loop_
_entity.id
_entity.type
_entity.pdbx_description
1 polymer ?
#
loop_
_entity_poly.entity_id
_entity_poly.type
_entity_poly.pdbx_seq_one_letter_code
_entity_poly.pdbx_strand_id
1 'polypeptide(L)'
;MLTHRLFFAGYCTLLIVLAVLLAESVLLPRLWGMPRDLLLLGFAAKPETMIDGQRINALGFTGDALSENKPPNTVRVLVLGSSTMFNRHMAEKLKFSLQKKLPHKNIELLDAGIRSHTTRADVVKLQFFAQYQWDYVLFYNGINDLWANHVLPQDFHADYRQLDPWNRRNLLLDHSLLARQLYNTGYT
;
A
#
# COMPACT_ATOMS: atom_id res chain seq x y z
N MET A 1 23.79 -45.27 2.33
CA MET A 1 22.36 -45.04 1.96
C MET A 1 21.73 -43.82 2.66
N LEU A 2 21.97 -43.59 3.93
CA LEU A 2 21.41 -42.45 4.70
C LEU A 2 21.94 -41.09 4.19
N THR A 3 23.23 -40.98 3.90
CA THR A 3 23.90 -39.78 3.40
C THR A 3 23.31 -39.29 2.07
N HIS A 4 23.04 -40.16 1.11
CA HIS A 4 22.39 -39.77 -0.16
C HIS A 4 20.98 -39.25 0.02
N ARG A 5 20.21 -39.80 0.95
CA ARG A 5 18.83 -39.29 1.26
C ARG A 5 18.87 -37.92 1.89
N LEU A 6 19.84 -37.68 2.77
CA LEU A 6 20.01 -36.35 3.40
C LEU A 6 20.46 -35.31 2.37
N PHE A 7 21.40 -35.64 1.48
CA PHE A 7 21.80 -34.74 0.38
C PHE A 7 20.65 -34.45 -0.56
N PHE A 8 19.87 -35.44 -0.96
CA PHE A 8 18.71 -35.25 -1.82
C PHE A 8 17.64 -34.41 -1.14
N ALA A 9 17.34 -34.66 0.12
CA ALA A 9 16.38 -33.80 0.90
C ALA A 9 16.87 -32.36 1.00
N GLY A 10 18.15 -32.14 1.29
CA GLY A 10 18.75 -30.81 1.33
C GLY A 10 18.65 -30.05 -0.01
N TYR A 11 18.93 -30.76 -1.10
CA TYR A 11 18.80 -30.22 -2.46
C TYR A 11 17.36 -29.84 -2.80
N CYS A 12 16.40 -30.72 -2.51
CA CYS A 12 14.96 -30.40 -2.72
C CYS A 12 14.52 -29.21 -1.89
N THR A 13 14.94 -29.11 -0.63
CA THR A 13 14.64 -27.98 0.25
C THR A 13 15.20 -26.69 -0.32
N LEU A 14 16.45 -26.70 -0.80
CA LEU A 14 17.08 -25.55 -1.43
C LEU A 14 16.30 -25.08 -2.67
N LEU A 15 15.90 -26.01 -3.54
CA LEU A 15 15.10 -25.68 -4.72
C LEU A 15 13.75 -25.06 -4.37
N ILE A 16 13.07 -25.58 -3.35
CA ILE A 16 11.80 -25.01 -2.86
C ILE A 16 12.01 -23.58 -2.35
N VAL A 17 13.05 -23.36 -1.54
CA VAL A 17 13.38 -22.03 -1.02
C VAL A 17 13.66 -21.06 -2.16
N LEU A 18 14.46 -21.45 -3.14
CA LEU A 18 14.76 -20.62 -4.31
C LEU A 18 13.51 -20.30 -5.14
N ALA A 19 12.64 -21.29 -5.34
CA ALA A 19 11.38 -21.10 -6.05
C ALA A 19 10.45 -20.12 -5.31
N VAL A 20 10.35 -20.22 -3.98
CA VAL A 20 9.58 -19.29 -3.16
C VAL A 20 10.16 -17.87 -3.23
N LEU A 21 11.48 -17.73 -3.10
CA LEU A 21 12.16 -16.43 -3.22
C LEU A 21 11.94 -15.79 -4.60
N LEU A 22 12.00 -16.59 -5.66
CA LEU A 22 11.72 -16.12 -7.02
C LEU A 22 10.27 -15.67 -7.17
N ALA A 23 9.33 -16.45 -6.66
CA ALA A 23 7.91 -16.10 -6.68
C ALA A 23 7.66 -14.78 -5.93
N GLU A 24 8.17 -14.65 -4.73
CA GLU A 24 8.01 -13.47 -3.87
C GLU A 24 8.62 -12.20 -4.46
N SER A 25 9.84 -12.30 -5.01
CA SER A 25 10.61 -11.12 -5.39
C SER A 25 10.38 -10.68 -6.84
N VAL A 26 9.97 -11.60 -7.71
CA VAL A 26 9.90 -11.36 -9.15
C VAL A 26 8.54 -11.66 -9.74
N LEU A 27 8.01 -12.87 -9.52
CA LEU A 27 6.81 -13.31 -10.24
C LEU A 27 5.57 -12.59 -9.75
N LEU A 28 5.32 -12.56 -8.44
CA LEU A 28 4.15 -11.89 -7.87
C LEU A 28 4.14 -10.38 -8.15
N PRO A 29 5.22 -9.62 -7.91
CA PRO A 29 5.26 -8.21 -8.29
C PRO A 29 4.98 -7.96 -9.78
N ARG A 30 5.53 -8.79 -10.68
CA ARG A 30 5.28 -8.68 -12.13
C ARG A 30 3.84 -9.01 -12.50
N LEU A 31 3.26 -10.05 -11.93
CA LEU A 31 1.87 -10.45 -12.20
C LEU A 31 0.87 -9.38 -11.75
N TRP A 32 1.19 -8.67 -10.67
CA TRP A 32 0.34 -7.61 -10.14
C TRP A 32 0.69 -6.24 -10.72
N GLY A 33 1.81 -6.13 -11.43
CA GLY A 33 2.29 -4.85 -11.98
C GLY A 33 2.66 -3.82 -10.90
N MET A 34 3.07 -4.29 -9.71
CA MET A 34 3.34 -3.45 -8.54
C MET A 34 4.62 -3.85 -7.84
N PRO A 35 5.36 -2.89 -7.25
CA PRO A 35 6.48 -3.18 -6.37
C PRO A 35 6.07 -4.07 -5.19
N ARG A 36 6.95 -4.97 -4.78
CA ARG A 36 6.74 -5.91 -3.67
C ARG A 36 6.30 -5.20 -2.39
N ASP A 37 6.93 -4.08 -2.08
CA ASP A 37 6.66 -3.33 -0.84
C ASP A 37 5.23 -2.76 -0.82
N LEU A 38 4.72 -2.29 -1.96
CA LEU A 38 3.32 -1.88 -2.09
C LEU A 38 2.34 -3.04 -1.92
N LEU A 39 2.67 -4.20 -2.47
CA LEU A 39 1.85 -5.41 -2.29
C LEU A 39 1.85 -5.87 -0.83
N LEU A 40 2.97 -5.74 -0.12
CA LEU A 40 3.06 -6.05 1.32
C LEU A 40 2.29 -5.06 2.19
N LEU A 41 2.05 -3.84 1.72
CA LEU A 41 1.15 -2.91 2.40
C LEU A 41 -0.30 -3.41 2.41
N GLY A 42 -0.64 -4.32 1.52
CA GLY A 42 -1.96 -4.94 1.44
C GLY A 42 -3.09 -4.01 0.99
N PHE A 43 -2.75 -2.80 0.48
CA PHE A 43 -3.72 -1.72 0.38
C PHE A 43 -3.67 -0.93 -0.92
N ALA A 44 -2.74 -1.23 -1.80
CA ALA A 44 -2.73 -0.61 -3.11
C ALA A 44 -3.68 -1.38 -4.05
N ALA A 45 -4.47 -0.66 -4.82
CA ALA A 45 -5.33 -1.26 -5.83
C ALA A 45 -4.48 -1.73 -7.02
N LYS A 46 -5.04 -2.64 -7.82
CA LYS A 46 -4.35 -3.08 -9.04
C LYS A 46 -4.14 -1.90 -9.99
N PRO A 47 -2.90 -1.63 -10.41
CA PRO A 47 -2.63 -0.55 -11.38
C PRO A 47 -3.43 -0.68 -12.66
N GLU A 48 -3.67 0.48 -13.29
CA GLU A 48 -4.35 0.61 -14.58
C GLU A 48 -5.78 0.02 -14.60
N THR A 49 -6.40 -0.16 -13.42
CA THR A 49 -7.80 -0.55 -13.29
C THR A 49 -8.69 0.65 -12.99
N MET A 50 -9.99 0.42 -13.07
CA MET A 50 -11.00 1.41 -12.68
C MET A 50 -11.69 0.95 -11.39
N ILE A 51 -11.73 1.82 -10.38
CA ILE A 51 -12.45 1.59 -9.14
C ILE A 51 -13.40 2.77 -8.92
N ASP A 52 -14.67 2.50 -8.78
CA ASP A 52 -15.72 3.53 -8.63
C ASP A 52 -15.62 4.63 -9.71
N GLY A 53 -15.21 4.24 -10.94
CA GLY A 53 -14.99 5.13 -12.07
C GLY A 53 -13.78 6.05 -11.98
N GLN A 54 -12.85 5.78 -11.06
CA GLN A 54 -11.54 6.42 -10.99
C GLN A 54 -10.47 5.50 -11.55
N ARG A 55 -9.57 6.07 -12.36
CA ARG A 55 -8.40 5.33 -12.84
C ARG A 55 -7.37 5.20 -11.74
N ILE A 56 -6.91 4.00 -11.52
CA ILE A 56 -5.81 3.69 -10.62
C ILE A 56 -4.50 3.85 -11.42
N ASN A 57 -3.60 4.66 -10.92
CA ASN A 57 -2.30 4.90 -11.56
C ASN A 57 -1.32 3.73 -11.33
N ALA A 58 -0.14 3.82 -11.90
CA ALA A 58 0.90 2.79 -11.79
C ALA A 58 1.36 2.52 -10.34
N LEU A 59 1.11 3.42 -9.42
CA LEU A 59 1.40 3.26 -7.99
C LEU A 59 0.28 2.57 -7.20
N GLY A 60 -0.84 2.26 -7.86
CA GLY A 60 -1.99 1.61 -7.20
C GLY A 60 -2.93 2.57 -6.45
N PHE A 61 -2.88 3.86 -6.77
CA PHE A 61 -3.67 4.92 -6.14
C PHE A 61 -4.38 5.80 -7.18
N THR A 62 -5.21 6.72 -6.72
CA THR A 62 -5.85 7.69 -7.59
C THR A 62 -5.02 8.96 -7.74
N GLY A 63 -5.35 9.79 -8.73
CA GLY A 63 -4.64 11.03 -9.03
C GLY A 63 -3.58 10.88 -10.11
N ASP A 64 -2.59 11.77 -10.08
CA ASP A 64 -1.62 11.86 -11.14
C ASP A 64 -0.60 10.71 -11.15
N ALA A 65 -0.16 10.33 -12.33
CA ALA A 65 1.03 9.49 -12.48
C ALA A 65 2.26 10.34 -12.15
N LEU A 66 3.04 9.92 -11.17
CA LEU A 66 4.22 10.65 -10.73
C LEU A 66 5.49 10.05 -11.32
N SER A 67 6.40 10.91 -11.74
CA SER A 67 7.79 10.55 -11.97
C SER A 67 8.59 10.65 -10.67
N GLU A 68 9.64 9.85 -10.48
CA GLU A 68 10.52 9.96 -9.31
C GLU A 68 11.13 11.37 -9.23
N ASN A 69 11.63 11.87 -10.35
CA ASN A 69 12.15 13.22 -10.44
C ASN A 69 11.00 14.22 -10.60
N LYS A 70 10.91 15.15 -9.66
CA LYS A 70 9.91 16.21 -9.71
C LYS A 70 10.23 17.17 -10.85
N PRO A 71 9.27 17.40 -11.77
CA PRO A 71 9.48 18.37 -12.86
C PRO A 71 9.71 19.79 -12.32
N PRO A 72 10.46 20.62 -13.04
CA PRO A 72 10.62 22.03 -12.66
C PRO A 72 9.26 22.73 -12.64
N ASN A 73 9.15 23.75 -11.81
CA ASN A 73 7.94 24.56 -11.66
C ASN A 73 6.68 23.79 -11.24
N THR A 74 6.85 22.62 -10.58
CA THR A 74 5.77 21.75 -10.13
C THR A 74 5.59 21.84 -8.62
N VAL A 75 4.34 21.84 -8.17
CA VAL A 75 3.95 21.67 -6.77
C VAL A 75 3.35 20.28 -6.63
N ARG A 76 3.98 19.46 -5.76
CA ARG A 76 3.51 18.11 -5.46
C ARG A 76 2.76 18.05 -4.15
N VAL A 77 1.59 17.43 -4.19
CA VAL A 77 0.72 17.24 -3.03
C VAL A 77 0.44 15.75 -2.86
N LEU A 78 0.81 15.21 -1.71
CA LEU A 78 0.40 13.89 -1.28
C LEU A 78 -0.82 14.03 -0.38
N VAL A 79 -1.87 13.30 -0.69
CA VAL A 79 -3.06 13.21 0.14
C VAL A 79 -3.10 11.84 0.78
N LEU A 80 -3.15 11.81 2.10
CA LEU A 80 -3.23 10.61 2.92
C LEU A 80 -4.55 10.62 3.69
N GLY A 81 -5.20 9.48 3.78
CA GLY A 81 -6.47 9.40 4.47
C GLY A 81 -7.23 8.11 4.23
N SER A 82 -8.47 8.12 4.65
CA SER A 82 -9.38 6.98 4.55
C SER A 82 -10.39 7.13 3.41
N SER A 83 -11.55 6.50 3.55
CA SER A 83 -12.67 6.56 2.59
C SER A 83 -13.14 7.97 2.27
N THR A 84 -12.94 8.92 3.17
CA THR A 84 -13.30 10.33 2.98
C THR A 84 -12.45 10.99 1.88
N MET A 85 -11.19 10.62 1.76
CA MET A 85 -10.30 11.11 0.69
C MET A 85 -10.42 10.29 -0.58
N PHE A 86 -10.62 8.99 -0.46
CA PHE A 86 -10.90 8.12 -1.61
C PHE A 86 -12.18 8.54 -2.39
N ASN A 87 -12.96 9.43 -1.84
CA ASN A 87 -14.14 9.94 -2.50
C ASN A 87 -13.75 11.03 -3.52
N ARG A 88 -13.92 10.67 -4.81
CA ARG A 88 -13.60 11.39 -6.05
C ARG A 88 -13.46 12.91 -6.01
N HIS A 89 -14.28 13.55 -5.19
CA HIS A 89 -14.47 14.98 -5.38
C HIS A 89 -13.52 15.83 -4.55
N MET A 90 -12.88 15.26 -3.54
CA MET A 90 -11.99 16.03 -2.67
C MET A 90 -10.64 16.31 -3.33
N ALA A 91 -9.98 15.28 -3.82
CA ALA A 91 -8.67 15.44 -4.45
C ALA A 91 -8.74 16.28 -5.74
N GLU A 92 -9.74 16.02 -6.58
CA GLU A 92 -9.95 16.80 -7.81
C GLU A 92 -10.28 18.27 -7.52
N LYS A 93 -11.17 18.54 -6.56
CA LYS A 93 -11.49 19.90 -6.14
C LYS A 93 -10.29 20.62 -5.52
N LEU A 94 -9.50 19.89 -4.74
CA LEU A 94 -8.26 20.42 -4.18
C LEU A 94 -7.27 20.79 -5.29
N LYS A 95 -7.03 19.88 -6.22
CA LYS A 95 -6.14 20.13 -7.37
C LYS A 95 -6.62 21.33 -8.18
N PHE A 96 -7.92 21.39 -8.51
CA PHE A 96 -8.51 22.52 -9.23
C PHE A 96 -8.33 23.84 -8.47
N SER A 97 -8.58 23.83 -7.16
CA SER A 97 -8.43 25.02 -6.33
C SER A 97 -6.99 25.50 -6.23
N LEU A 98 -6.04 24.58 -6.12
CA LEU A 98 -4.61 24.89 -6.13
C LEU A 98 -4.17 25.43 -7.49
N GLN A 99 -4.62 24.82 -8.59
CA GLN A 99 -4.29 25.29 -9.94
C GLN A 99 -4.82 26.71 -10.18
N LYS A 100 -6.02 27.03 -9.69
CA LYS A 100 -6.58 28.39 -9.77
C LYS A 100 -5.77 29.42 -8.97
N LYS A 101 -5.25 29.03 -7.81
CA LYS A 101 -4.43 29.90 -6.96
C LYS A 101 -2.97 30.03 -7.43
N LEU A 102 -2.48 29.04 -8.10
CA LEU A 102 -1.11 28.93 -8.59
C LEU A 102 -1.09 28.69 -10.12
N PRO A 103 -1.60 29.66 -10.92
CA PRO A 103 -1.81 29.43 -12.35
C PRO A 103 -0.52 29.19 -13.14
N HIS A 104 0.63 29.63 -12.60
CA HIS A 104 1.94 29.46 -13.23
C HIS A 104 2.68 28.19 -12.79
N LYS A 105 2.08 27.40 -11.89
CA LYS A 105 2.65 26.15 -11.40
C LYS A 105 1.92 24.95 -12.01
N ASN A 106 2.64 23.89 -12.28
CA ASN A 106 2.04 22.60 -12.51
C ASN A 106 1.67 21.97 -11.17
N ILE A 107 0.46 21.44 -11.02
CA ILE A 107 0.02 20.78 -9.78
C ILE A 107 -0.04 19.28 -10.02
N GLU A 108 0.82 18.53 -9.36
CA GLU A 108 0.76 17.07 -9.27
C GLU A 108 0.17 16.67 -7.92
N LEU A 109 -0.91 15.93 -7.94
CA LEU A 109 -1.59 15.46 -6.74
C LEU A 109 -1.78 13.95 -6.79
N LEU A 110 -1.20 13.25 -5.81
CA LEU A 110 -1.44 11.84 -5.56
C LEU A 110 -2.42 11.70 -4.40
N ASP A 111 -3.55 11.05 -4.66
CA ASP A 111 -4.49 10.68 -3.61
C ASP A 111 -4.24 9.21 -3.20
N ALA A 112 -3.57 9.05 -2.09
CA ALA A 112 -3.32 7.76 -1.45
C ALA A 112 -4.33 7.42 -0.35
N GLY A 113 -5.49 8.09 -0.34
CA GLY A 113 -6.63 7.73 0.49
C GLY A 113 -7.17 6.37 0.09
N ILE A 114 -7.46 5.51 1.06
CA ILE A 114 -8.06 4.18 0.84
C ILE A 114 -9.07 3.90 1.95
N ARG A 115 -10.15 3.22 1.59
CA ARG A 115 -11.21 2.85 2.54
C ARG A 115 -10.65 2.03 3.69
N SER A 116 -11.17 2.26 4.88
CA SER A 116 -10.82 1.58 6.14
C SER A 116 -9.39 1.79 6.63
N HIS A 117 -8.59 2.65 5.97
CA HIS A 117 -7.24 2.95 6.46
C HIS A 117 -7.27 3.78 7.74
N THR A 118 -6.33 3.46 8.61
CA THR A 118 -6.00 4.19 9.83
C THR A 118 -4.76 5.05 9.62
N THR A 119 -4.44 5.90 10.59
CA THR A 119 -3.21 6.71 10.58
C THR A 119 -1.94 5.85 10.50
N ARG A 120 -1.96 4.63 11.01
CA ARG A 120 -0.84 3.67 10.86
C ARG A 120 -0.55 3.38 9.38
N ALA A 121 -1.59 3.12 8.59
CA ALA A 121 -1.43 2.88 7.15
C ALA A 121 -0.86 4.11 6.45
N ASP A 122 -1.25 5.30 6.89
CA ASP A 122 -0.75 6.55 6.32
C ASP A 122 0.74 6.78 6.64
N VAL A 123 1.21 6.40 7.83
CA VAL A 123 2.65 6.43 8.18
C VAL A 123 3.46 5.55 7.24
N VAL A 124 3.00 4.33 6.96
CA VAL A 124 3.68 3.42 6.04
C VAL A 124 3.69 3.96 4.62
N LYS A 125 2.56 4.51 4.13
CA LYS A 125 2.50 5.17 2.82
C LYS A 125 3.43 6.37 2.75
N LEU A 126 3.48 7.20 3.80
CA LEU A 126 4.38 8.35 3.85
C LEU A 126 5.85 7.92 3.73
N GLN A 127 6.25 6.86 4.41
CA GLN A 127 7.60 6.30 4.30
C GLN A 127 7.88 5.81 2.87
N PHE A 128 6.92 5.10 2.28
CA PHE A 128 7.04 4.62 0.90
C PHE A 128 7.16 5.77 -0.10
N PHE A 129 6.37 6.83 0.08
CA PHE A 129 6.33 7.97 -0.83
C PHE A 129 7.39 9.05 -0.53
N ALA A 130 8.22 8.90 0.49
CA ALA A 130 9.21 9.91 0.88
C ALA A 130 10.16 10.32 -0.25
N GLN A 131 10.45 9.42 -1.19
CA GLN A 131 11.33 9.63 -2.34
C GLN A 131 10.80 10.60 -3.40
N TYR A 132 9.48 10.91 -3.40
CA TYR A 132 8.85 11.68 -4.47
C TYR A 132 8.90 13.20 -4.32
N GLN A 133 9.62 13.73 -3.34
CA GLN A 133 9.87 15.18 -3.16
C GLN A 133 8.58 16.02 -3.04
N TRP A 134 7.78 15.75 -2.02
CA TRP A 134 6.53 16.46 -1.74
C TRP A 134 6.77 17.89 -1.26
N ASP A 135 5.96 18.85 -1.73
CA ASP A 135 5.87 20.19 -1.16
C ASP A 135 4.85 20.22 -0.01
N TYR A 136 3.77 19.45 -0.15
CA TYR A 136 2.72 19.36 0.85
C TYR A 136 2.25 17.92 1.04
N VAL A 137 1.99 17.58 2.29
CA VAL A 137 1.34 16.33 2.67
C VAL A 137 0.07 16.69 3.43
N LEU A 138 -1.07 16.27 2.92
CA LEU A 138 -2.37 16.46 3.54
C LEU A 138 -2.82 15.17 4.20
N PHE A 139 -3.06 15.22 5.52
CA PHE A 139 -3.66 14.13 6.27
C PHE A 139 -5.12 14.43 6.56
N TYR A 140 -6.01 13.52 6.19
CA TYR A 140 -7.41 13.57 6.56
C TYR A 140 -7.90 12.20 6.99
N ASN A 141 -7.61 11.85 8.22
CA ASN A 141 -7.90 10.55 8.83
C ASN A 141 -8.35 10.72 10.28
N GLY A 142 -8.55 9.61 11.00
CA GLY A 142 -8.88 9.57 12.41
C GLY A 142 -10.17 8.83 12.73
N ILE A 143 -11.17 8.81 11.84
CA ILE A 143 -12.44 8.13 12.13
C ILE A 143 -12.26 6.62 12.28
N ASN A 144 -11.42 6.02 11.43
CA ASN A 144 -11.12 4.60 11.51
C ASN A 144 -10.23 4.29 12.73
N ASP A 145 -9.41 5.25 13.15
CA ASP A 145 -8.62 5.14 14.38
C ASP A 145 -9.51 5.12 15.61
N LEU A 146 -10.56 5.96 15.65
CA LEU A 146 -11.56 5.93 16.72
C LEU A 146 -12.28 4.58 16.77
N TRP A 147 -12.69 4.06 15.62
CA TRP A 147 -13.29 2.73 15.52
C TRP A 147 -12.33 1.65 16.01
N ALA A 148 -11.08 1.76 15.59
CA ALA A 148 -10.00 0.87 15.95
C ALA A 148 -9.77 0.78 17.44
N ASN A 149 -9.85 1.91 18.10
CA ASN A 149 -9.57 2.04 19.52
C ASN A 149 -10.80 1.85 20.40
N HIS A 150 -11.97 1.60 19.81
CA HIS A 150 -13.20 1.27 20.54
C HIS A 150 -13.23 -0.20 20.92
N VAL A 151 -12.23 -0.62 21.70
CA VAL A 151 -12.04 -1.97 22.22
C VAL A 151 -11.83 -1.94 23.73
N LEU A 152 -11.98 -3.07 24.37
CA LEU A 152 -11.69 -3.15 25.81
C LEU A 152 -10.19 -2.86 26.06
N PRO A 153 -9.83 -2.25 27.20
CA PRO A 153 -8.44 -1.88 27.49
C PRO A 153 -7.42 -3.03 27.35
N GLN A 154 -7.84 -4.26 27.70
CA GLN A 154 -6.99 -5.45 27.57
C GLN A 154 -6.76 -5.88 26.11
N ASP A 155 -7.64 -5.47 25.21
CA ASP A 155 -7.56 -5.81 23.80
C ASP A 155 -6.89 -4.71 22.97
N PHE A 156 -6.58 -3.57 23.63
CA PHE A 156 -5.93 -2.45 22.97
C PHE A 156 -4.45 -2.75 22.68
N HIS A 157 -4.06 -2.52 21.44
CA HIS A 157 -2.68 -2.61 21.00
C HIS A 157 -2.30 -1.35 20.23
N ALA A 158 -1.21 -0.71 20.61
CA ALA A 158 -0.73 0.54 19.99
C ALA A 158 -0.36 0.38 18.51
N ASP A 159 -0.16 -0.83 18.04
CA ASP A 159 0.08 -1.15 16.63
C ASP A 159 -1.19 -1.51 15.86
N TYR A 160 -2.36 -1.26 16.44
CA TYR A 160 -3.67 -1.48 15.84
C TYR A 160 -3.97 -2.92 15.42
N ARG A 161 -3.23 -3.91 15.96
CA ARG A 161 -3.45 -5.33 15.60
C ARG A 161 -4.84 -5.84 16.01
N GLN A 162 -5.53 -5.17 16.93
CA GLN A 162 -6.91 -5.49 17.30
C GLN A 162 -7.91 -5.29 16.17
N LEU A 163 -7.59 -4.47 15.17
CA LEU A 163 -8.46 -4.22 14.02
C LEU A 163 -8.41 -5.29 12.98
N ASP A 164 -7.33 -5.98 12.97
CA ASP A 164 -7.08 -6.98 11.98
C ASP A 164 -7.13 -8.36 12.65
N PRO A 165 -8.24 -9.09 12.55
CA PRO A 165 -8.32 -10.46 13.05
C PRO A 165 -7.22 -11.34 12.44
N TRP A 166 -6.55 -10.84 11.40
CA TRP A 166 -5.48 -11.42 10.64
C TRP A 166 -4.10 -10.95 11.10
N ASN A 167 -4.01 -9.85 11.85
CA ASN A 167 -2.77 -9.19 12.28
C ASN A 167 -2.34 -9.59 13.71
N ARG A 168 -2.73 -10.74 14.15
CA ARG A 168 -1.89 -11.41 15.14
C ARG A 168 -0.56 -11.58 14.43
N ARG A 169 0.51 -10.87 14.88
CA ARG A 169 1.85 -10.89 14.27
C ARG A 169 2.15 -12.25 13.66
N ASN A 170 1.75 -12.44 12.43
CA ASN A 170 2.07 -13.61 11.68
C ASN A 170 3.23 -13.19 10.78
N LEU A 171 4.45 -13.44 11.25
CA LEU A 171 5.67 -13.11 10.51
C LEU A 171 5.61 -13.57 9.05
N LEU A 172 4.91 -14.67 8.78
CA LEU A 172 4.73 -15.14 7.41
C LEU A 172 3.84 -14.19 6.60
N LEU A 173 2.72 -13.72 7.15
CA LEU A 173 1.82 -12.81 6.43
C LEU A 173 2.42 -11.40 6.30
N ASP A 174 3.23 -10.98 7.26
CA ASP A 174 3.88 -9.67 7.24
C ASP A 174 4.99 -9.57 6.20
N HIS A 175 5.63 -10.70 5.88
CA HIS A 175 6.83 -10.73 5.03
C HIS A 175 6.71 -11.58 3.77
N SER A 176 5.61 -12.32 3.58
CA SER A 176 5.39 -13.21 2.45
C SER A 176 4.13 -12.83 1.66
N LEU A 177 4.30 -12.43 0.41
CA LEU A 177 3.22 -12.20 -0.53
C LEU A 177 2.46 -13.50 -0.84
N LEU A 178 3.19 -14.61 -0.95
CA LEU A 178 2.62 -15.93 -1.22
C LEU A 178 1.72 -16.36 -0.06
N ALA A 179 2.18 -16.20 1.18
CA ALA A 179 1.38 -16.50 2.36
C ALA A 179 0.11 -15.66 2.42
N ARG A 180 0.20 -14.35 2.13
CA ARG A 180 -0.97 -13.47 2.05
C ARG A 180 -1.94 -13.89 0.96
N GLN A 181 -1.43 -14.24 -0.21
CA GLN A 181 -2.27 -14.67 -1.33
C GLN A 181 -3.03 -15.95 -0.99
N LEU A 182 -2.34 -16.97 -0.48
CA LEU A 182 -2.94 -18.24 -0.07
C LEU A 182 -3.99 -18.03 1.03
N TYR A 183 -3.69 -17.14 1.96
CA TYR A 183 -4.61 -16.79 3.03
C TYR A 183 -5.88 -16.12 2.49
N ASN A 184 -5.75 -15.13 1.63
CA ASN A 184 -6.89 -14.40 1.06
C ASN A 184 -7.78 -15.29 0.18
N THR A 185 -7.20 -16.28 -0.52
CA THR A 185 -7.98 -17.23 -1.35
C THR A 185 -8.78 -18.25 -0.54
N GLY A 186 -8.44 -18.46 0.72
CA GLY A 186 -9.19 -19.35 1.62
C GLY A 186 -10.48 -18.74 2.20
N TYR A 187 -10.76 -17.45 1.91
CA TYR A 187 -11.89 -16.68 2.46
C TYR A 187 -12.83 -16.10 1.40
N THR A 188 -12.64 -16.42 0.14
CA THR A 188 -13.57 -16.15 -0.94
C THR A 188 -14.40 -17.40 -1.24
#